data_0f56c7e4f11fc5eaee51e5395ebf10c7
#
_entry.id   0f56c7e4f11fc5eaee51e5395ebf10c7
#
_cell.length_a   1.000
_cell.length_b   1.000
_cell.length_c   1.000
_cell.angle_alpha   90.00
_cell.angle_beta   90.00
_cell.angle_gamma   90.00
#
_symmetry.space_group_name_H-M   'P 1'
#
loop_
_entity.id
_entity.type
_entity.pdbx_description
1 polymer ?
#
loop_
_entity_poly.entity_id
_entity_poly.type
_entity_poly.pdbx_seq_one_letter_code
_entity_poly.pdbx_strand_id
1 'polypeptide(L)'
;MLDTITFPKHEYESVQSWLNKQGYCYTTRVYKEVGKYKIGESYLAPWGETLRIDDIQTYRKVSDRPFCDEMSDAEKEEIRRYSEDMGLPYEFIRFSKSKTDL
;
A
#
# COMPACT_ATOMS: atom_id res chain seq x y z
N MET A 1 6.52 19.94 -5.90
CA MET A 1 5.30 19.48 -5.20
C MET A 1 5.23 17.97 -5.24
N LEU A 2 4.99 17.35 -4.08
CA LEU A 2 4.91 15.90 -4.01
C LEU A 2 3.53 15.42 -4.49
N ASP A 3 3.53 14.28 -5.17
CA ASP A 3 2.29 13.59 -5.47
C ASP A 3 1.73 13.01 -4.17
N THR A 4 0.48 12.67 -4.15
CA THR A 4 -0.19 12.14 -2.98
C THR A 4 -0.29 10.62 -3.02
N ILE A 5 -0.28 10.00 -1.85
CA ILE A 5 -0.64 8.61 -1.68
C ILE A 5 -1.98 8.59 -0.93
N THR A 6 -2.92 7.81 -1.41
CA THR A 6 -4.28 7.82 -0.87
C THR A 6 -4.56 6.59 -0.03
N PHE A 7 -5.38 6.78 1.00
CA PHE A 7 -5.87 5.70 1.86
C PHE A 7 -7.33 5.97 2.19
N PRO A 8 -8.15 4.95 2.41
CA PRO A 8 -9.51 5.17 2.93
C PRO A 8 -9.43 5.83 4.30
N LYS A 9 -10.32 6.76 4.56
CA LYS A 9 -10.30 7.52 5.80
C LYS A 9 -10.31 6.65 7.05
N HIS A 10 -11.04 5.55 7.02
CA HIS A 10 -11.12 4.64 8.17
C HIS A 10 -9.80 3.91 8.46
N GLU A 11 -8.82 3.98 7.54
CA GLU A 11 -7.51 3.36 7.75
C GLU A 11 -6.45 4.33 8.26
N TYR A 12 -6.73 5.62 8.32
CA TYR A 12 -5.72 6.62 8.70
C TYR A 12 -5.07 6.33 10.04
N GLU A 13 -5.87 6.07 11.07
CA GLU A 13 -5.34 5.81 12.41
C GLU A 13 -4.52 4.54 12.45
N SER A 14 -5.00 3.49 11.82
CA SER A 14 -4.32 2.20 11.78
C SER A 14 -2.96 2.31 11.09
N VAL A 15 -2.90 2.98 9.94
CA VAL A 15 -1.66 3.15 9.20
C VAL A 15 -0.66 3.97 10.02
N GLN A 16 -1.12 5.08 10.60
CA GLN A 16 -0.26 5.93 11.43
C GLN A 16 0.25 5.17 12.65
N SER A 17 -0.58 4.35 13.28
CA SER A 17 -0.20 3.54 14.42
C SER A 17 0.92 2.57 14.05
N TRP A 18 0.79 1.87 12.92
CA TRP A 18 1.83 0.94 12.48
C TRP A 18 3.12 1.66 12.15
N LEU A 19 3.04 2.82 11.47
CA LEU A 19 4.22 3.62 11.17
C LEU A 19 4.94 4.07 12.44
N ASN A 20 4.19 4.48 13.45
CA ASN A 20 4.79 4.91 14.71
C ASN A 20 5.38 3.74 15.50
N LYS A 21 4.74 2.57 15.43
CA LYS A 21 5.15 1.41 16.22
C LYS A 21 6.37 0.71 15.64
N GLN A 22 6.44 0.53 14.34
CA GLN A 22 7.52 -0.24 13.71
C GLN A 22 8.30 0.49 12.62
N GLY A 23 7.87 1.68 12.25
CA GLY A 23 8.57 2.50 11.25
C GLY A 23 8.18 2.24 9.82
N TYR A 24 7.38 1.22 9.55
CA TYR A 24 6.93 0.90 8.19
C TYR A 24 5.54 0.28 8.21
N CYS A 25 4.92 0.25 7.03
CA CYS A 25 3.61 -0.37 6.86
C CYS A 25 3.49 -0.88 5.44
N TYR A 26 2.42 -1.65 5.16
CA TYR A 26 2.16 -2.19 3.84
C TYR A 26 0.79 -1.75 3.35
N THR A 27 0.64 -1.68 2.03
CA THR A 27 -0.66 -1.47 1.40
C THR A 27 -0.74 -2.31 0.14
N THR A 28 -1.94 -2.70 -0.25
CA THR A 28 -2.20 -3.44 -1.47
C THR A 28 -2.89 -2.52 -2.46
N ARG A 29 -2.43 -2.51 -3.71
CA ARG A 29 -3.02 -1.68 -4.76
C ARG A 29 -3.44 -2.56 -5.91
N VAL A 30 -4.69 -2.38 -6.36
CA VAL A 30 -5.28 -3.20 -7.41
C VAL A 30 -5.76 -2.32 -8.56
N TYR A 31 -5.94 -2.91 -9.72
CA TYR A 31 -6.57 -2.32 -10.88
C TYR A 31 -5.93 -0.97 -11.28
N LYS A 32 -6.68 0.10 -11.23
CA LYS A 32 -6.18 1.43 -11.67
C LYS A 32 -5.13 2.01 -10.75
N GLU A 33 -4.97 1.46 -9.54
CA GLU A 33 -3.97 1.94 -8.60
C GLU A 33 -2.59 1.29 -8.80
N VAL A 34 -2.52 0.27 -9.67
CA VAL A 34 -1.25 -0.37 -9.98
C VAL A 34 -0.41 0.57 -10.85
N GLY A 35 0.87 0.69 -10.52
CA GLY A 35 1.80 1.51 -11.29
C GLY A 35 1.82 2.99 -10.92
N LYS A 36 1.02 3.41 -9.94
CA LYS A 36 1.00 4.81 -9.52
C LYS A 36 2.21 5.23 -8.71
N TYR A 37 2.80 4.29 -7.98
CA TYR A 37 3.88 4.59 -7.04
C TYR A 37 5.18 3.96 -7.50
N LYS A 38 6.32 4.57 -7.11
CA LYS A 38 7.64 4.10 -7.52
C LYS A 38 8.54 3.95 -6.32
N ILE A 39 9.35 2.90 -6.32
CA ILE A 39 10.34 2.65 -5.26
C ILE A 39 11.30 3.83 -5.17
N GLY A 40 11.54 4.28 -3.95
CA GLY A 40 12.45 5.39 -3.68
C GLY A 40 11.82 6.76 -3.73
N GLU A 41 10.60 6.87 -4.27
CA GLU A 41 9.89 8.14 -4.35
C GLU A 41 9.10 8.39 -3.07
N SER A 42 8.86 9.67 -2.79
CA SER A 42 8.09 10.09 -1.63
C SER A 42 6.75 10.69 -2.05
N TYR A 43 5.75 10.50 -1.21
CA TYR A 43 4.37 10.92 -1.47
C TYR A 43 3.76 11.54 -0.23
N LEU A 44 2.87 12.49 -0.40
CA LEU A 44 2.18 13.13 0.71
C LEU A 44 0.96 12.32 1.12
N ALA A 45 0.92 11.89 2.37
CA ALA A 45 -0.22 11.17 2.91
C ALA A 45 -1.36 12.13 3.27
N PRO A 46 -2.62 11.63 3.32
CA PRO A 46 -3.77 12.50 3.62
C PRO A 46 -3.70 13.19 4.97
N TRP A 47 -2.95 12.66 5.91
CA TRP A 47 -2.80 13.27 7.23
C TRP A 47 -1.58 14.19 7.34
N GLY A 48 -0.92 14.49 6.22
CA GLY A 48 0.15 15.48 6.17
C GLY A 48 1.58 14.97 6.28
N GLU A 49 1.78 13.70 6.55
CA GLU A 49 3.12 13.10 6.58
C GLU A 49 3.60 12.77 5.19
N THR A 50 4.92 12.82 5.00
CA THR A 50 5.54 12.35 3.77
C THR A 50 5.97 10.90 3.96
N LEU A 51 5.58 10.04 3.04
CA LEU A 51 5.87 8.61 3.07
C LEU A 51 6.74 8.24 1.87
N ARG A 52 7.71 7.38 2.12
CA ARG A 52 8.61 6.90 1.06
C ARG A 52 8.25 5.47 0.72
N ILE A 53 8.25 5.14 -0.55
CA ILE A 53 8.02 3.77 -1.01
C ILE A 53 9.33 3.00 -0.92
N ASP A 54 9.35 1.97 -0.09
CA ASP A 54 10.56 1.17 0.14
C ASP A 54 10.66 0.00 -0.81
N ASP A 55 9.53 -0.64 -1.13
CA ASP A 55 9.52 -1.82 -1.96
C ASP A 55 8.15 -2.02 -2.61
N ILE A 56 8.12 -2.62 -3.78
CA ILE A 56 6.89 -2.97 -4.49
C ILE A 56 7.07 -4.40 -5.03
N GLN A 57 6.19 -5.30 -4.59
CA GLN A 57 6.16 -6.68 -5.07
C GLN A 57 4.87 -6.89 -5.85
N THR A 58 4.95 -7.64 -6.93
CA THR A 58 3.81 -7.86 -7.82
C THR A 58 3.36 -9.33 -7.71
N TYR A 59 2.06 -9.52 -7.56
CA TYR A 59 1.47 -10.85 -7.45
C TYR A 59 0.21 -10.93 -8.30
N ARG A 60 -0.25 -12.14 -8.60
CA ARG A 60 -1.45 -12.35 -9.43
C ARG A 60 -2.58 -13.05 -8.71
N LYS A 61 -2.26 -13.87 -7.71
CA LYS A 61 -3.27 -14.59 -6.93
C LYS A 61 -3.34 -14.09 -5.51
N VAL A 62 -4.53 -14.15 -4.93
CA VAL A 62 -4.74 -13.71 -3.55
C VAL A 62 -3.77 -14.42 -2.59
N SER A 63 -3.57 -15.72 -2.78
CA SER A 63 -2.75 -16.53 -1.89
C SER A 63 -1.24 -16.30 -2.04
N ASP A 64 -0.81 -15.60 -3.07
CA ASP A 64 0.63 -15.40 -3.30
C ASP A 64 1.23 -14.29 -2.45
N ARG A 65 0.40 -13.38 -1.96
CA ARG A 65 0.88 -12.21 -1.21
C ARG A 65 1.37 -12.62 0.19
N PRO A 66 2.48 -12.03 0.67
CA PRO A 66 2.89 -12.23 2.06
C PRO A 66 1.77 -11.81 3.00
N PHE A 67 1.66 -12.51 4.13
CA PHE A 67 0.65 -12.25 5.15
C PHE A 67 -0.79 -12.39 4.65
N CYS A 68 -1.01 -13.25 3.65
CA CYS A 68 -2.35 -13.44 3.11
C CYS A 68 -3.34 -13.95 4.15
N ASP A 69 -2.86 -14.69 5.16
CA ASP A 69 -3.71 -15.19 6.23
C ASP A 69 -4.23 -14.09 7.13
N GLU A 70 -3.58 -12.93 7.11
CA GLU A 70 -3.98 -11.79 7.94
C GLU A 70 -4.95 -10.86 7.22
N MET A 71 -5.22 -11.11 5.95
CA MET A 71 -6.16 -10.29 5.20
C MET A 71 -7.59 -10.56 5.61
N SER A 72 -8.39 -9.49 5.67
CA SER A 72 -9.83 -9.62 5.88
C SER A 72 -10.46 -10.24 4.63
N ASP A 73 -11.68 -10.77 4.78
CA ASP A 73 -12.41 -11.31 3.65
C ASP A 73 -12.69 -10.24 2.60
N ALA A 74 -12.92 -9.02 3.03
CA ALA A 74 -13.15 -7.88 2.12
C ALA A 74 -11.92 -7.59 1.26
N GLU A 75 -10.73 -7.62 1.86
CA GLU A 75 -9.49 -7.41 1.12
C GLU A 75 -9.25 -8.53 0.11
N LYS A 76 -9.47 -9.77 0.52
CA LYS A 76 -9.31 -10.93 -0.37
C LYS A 76 -10.26 -10.84 -1.56
N GLU A 77 -11.50 -10.43 -1.32
CA GLU A 77 -12.49 -10.30 -2.37
C GLU A 77 -12.13 -9.18 -3.35
N GLU A 78 -11.59 -8.07 -2.85
CA GLU A 78 -11.16 -6.98 -3.69
C GLU A 78 -10.02 -7.43 -4.63
N ILE A 79 -9.04 -8.13 -4.10
CA ILE A 79 -7.93 -8.64 -4.91
C ILE A 79 -8.46 -9.65 -5.93
N ARG A 80 -9.37 -10.52 -5.53
CA ARG A 80 -9.93 -11.52 -6.44
C ARG A 80 -10.68 -10.84 -7.59
N ARG A 81 -11.53 -9.88 -7.28
CA ARG A 81 -12.37 -9.20 -8.25
C ARG A 81 -11.57 -8.34 -9.22
N TYR A 82 -10.65 -7.53 -8.71
CA TYR A 82 -9.95 -6.53 -9.50
C TYR A 82 -8.56 -6.94 -9.98
N SER A 83 -8.13 -8.12 -9.67
CA SER A 83 -6.84 -8.63 -10.08
C SER A 83 -6.94 -10.07 -10.62
N GLU A 84 -7.19 -11.03 -9.73
CA GLU A 84 -7.18 -12.44 -10.10
C GLU A 84 -8.20 -12.78 -11.20
N ASP A 85 -9.45 -12.36 -11.04
CA ASP A 85 -10.51 -12.64 -12.02
C ASP A 85 -10.31 -11.90 -13.33
N MET A 86 -9.63 -10.78 -13.30
CA MET A 86 -9.34 -9.99 -14.50
C MET A 86 -8.03 -10.38 -15.18
N GLY A 87 -7.27 -11.28 -14.57
CA GLY A 87 -5.97 -11.68 -15.10
C GLY A 87 -4.92 -10.57 -15.01
N LEU A 88 -5.10 -9.62 -14.10
CA LEU A 88 -4.19 -8.50 -13.91
C LEU A 88 -3.36 -8.68 -12.64
N PRO A 89 -2.14 -8.15 -12.63
CA PRO A 89 -1.34 -8.18 -11.40
C PRO A 89 -1.82 -7.13 -10.41
N TYR A 90 -1.49 -7.34 -9.13
CA TYR A 90 -1.67 -6.32 -8.09
C TYR A 90 -0.33 -6.10 -7.40
N GLU A 91 -0.22 -4.98 -6.69
CA GLU A 91 1.02 -4.62 -6.02
C GLU A 91 0.86 -4.67 -4.50
N PHE A 92 1.89 -5.19 -3.85
CA PHE A 92 2.02 -5.17 -2.40
C PHE A 92 3.17 -4.23 -2.10
N ILE A 93 2.85 -3.10 -1.49
CA ILE A 93 3.76 -1.97 -1.34
C ILE A 93 4.17 -1.80 0.12
N ARG A 94 5.47 -1.72 0.37
CA ARG A 94 6.00 -1.36 1.68
C ARG A 94 6.37 0.11 1.64
N PHE A 95 6.00 0.85 2.67
CA PHE A 95 6.33 2.26 2.79
C PHE A 95 6.71 2.61 4.23
N SER A 96 7.44 3.70 4.38
CA SER A 96 7.88 4.17 5.69
C SER A 96 7.81 5.70 5.73
N LYS A 97 8.00 6.28 6.91
CA LYS A 97 8.09 7.75 7.01
C LYS A 97 9.33 8.21 6.30
N SER A 98 9.16 9.18 5.42
CA SER A 98 10.30 9.79 4.77
C SER A 98 11.09 10.58 5.81
N LYS A 99 12.40 10.36 5.87
CA LYS A 99 13.24 11.16 6.72
C LYS A 99 13.56 12.40 6.00
N THR A 100 12.67 13.30 6.03
CA THR A 100 13.01 14.55 5.50
C THR A 100 13.79 15.21 6.49
N ASP A 101 14.97 15.31 6.29
CA ASP A 101 15.65 16.04 7.07
C ASP A 101 15.49 17.30 7.06
N LEU A 102 15.27 17.84 7.90
CA LEU A 102 15.34 19.06 8.14
C LEU A 102 16.22 19.86 7.84
#